data_13751b57f410d41d7eee3a16f718392e
#
_entry.id   13751b57f410d41d7eee3a16f718392e
#
_cell.length_a   1.000
_cell.length_b   1.000
_cell.length_c   1.000
_cell.angle_alpha   90.00
_cell.angle_beta   90.00
_cell.angle_gamma   90.00
#
_symmetry.space_group_name_H-M   'P 1'
#
loop_
_entity.id
_entity.type
_entity.pdbx_description
1 polymer ?
#
loop_
_entity_poly.entity_id
_entity_poly.type
_entity_poly.pdbx_seq_one_letter_code
_entity_poly.pdbx_strand_id
1 'polypeptide(L)'
;MRSYNYTRRGRYEVQMQAGAVPGTISSFFTYAGEASTSSHYEVDIELMGGTNLLHTNVWIQGKQYPVDIDIGKYGMAIWNMERYAFNIDENGVTWQVFSRTENKWVTVRRENRPVTGWMQLFMNNWISANKQFPPSSYNGQPVYAKYQYVSVQPWE
;
A
#
# COMPACT_ATOMS: atom_id res chain seq x y z
N MET A 1 -5.42 -3.00 11.95
CA MET A 1 -6.90 -3.01 11.69
C MET A 1 -7.17 -3.91 10.50
N ARG A 2 -8.32 -4.60 10.48
CA ARG A 2 -8.73 -5.52 9.41
C ARG A 2 -10.24 -5.36 9.14
N SER A 3 -10.65 -5.41 7.86
CA SER A 3 -12.08 -5.44 7.50
C SER A 3 -12.72 -6.79 7.84
N TYR A 4 -14.04 -6.81 8.05
CA TYR A 4 -14.80 -8.06 8.17
C TYR A 4 -15.10 -8.67 6.80
N ASN A 5 -15.36 -7.84 5.81
CA ASN A 5 -15.77 -8.27 4.48
C ASN A 5 -14.56 -8.66 3.62
N TYR A 6 -14.76 -9.68 2.80
CA TYR A 6 -13.86 -10.04 1.72
C TYR A 6 -14.32 -9.39 0.43
N THR A 7 -13.37 -8.91 -0.35
CA THR A 7 -13.61 -8.34 -1.68
C THR A 7 -12.59 -8.92 -2.65
N ARG A 8 -12.95 -9.02 -3.92
CA ARG A 8 -12.05 -9.54 -4.95
C ARG A 8 -11.62 -8.45 -5.91
N ARG A 9 -12.56 -7.64 -6.37
CA ARG A 9 -12.34 -6.54 -7.31
C ARG A 9 -12.90 -5.25 -6.73
N GLY A 10 -12.32 -4.13 -7.09
CA GLY A 10 -12.80 -2.85 -6.61
C GLY A 10 -11.75 -1.76 -6.58
N ARG A 11 -12.19 -0.58 -6.18
CA ARG A 11 -11.33 0.54 -5.82
C ARG A 11 -11.15 0.59 -4.31
N TYR A 12 -9.91 0.68 -3.91
CA TYR A 12 -9.49 0.85 -2.52
C TYR A 12 -8.75 2.18 -2.41
N GLU A 13 -9.28 3.08 -1.60
CA GLU A 13 -8.75 4.43 -1.44
C GLU A 13 -8.50 4.73 0.03
N VAL A 14 -7.39 5.41 0.30
CA VAL A 14 -6.99 5.84 1.63
C VAL A 14 -6.43 7.24 1.62
N GLN A 15 -6.73 8.00 2.66
CA GLN A 15 -6.01 9.22 3.02
C GLN A 15 -5.22 8.94 4.29
N MET A 16 -3.88 8.94 4.19
CA MET A 16 -3.01 8.54 5.29
C MET A 16 -1.71 9.34 5.32
N GLN A 17 -1.11 9.35 6.51
CA GLN A 17 0.20 9.91 6.82
C GLN A 17 1.06 8.81 7.45
N ALA A 18 2.26 8.62 6.95
CA ALA A 18 3.18 7.63 7.49
C ALA A 18 3.79 8.04 8.82
N GLY A 19 4.23 7.05 9.60
CA GLY A 19 5.25 7.24 10.61
C GLY A 19 6.58 7.61 9.93
N ALA A 20 7.20 8.74 10.33
CA ALA A 20 8.34 9.30 9.59
C ALA A 20 9.70 8.70 9.99
N VAL A 21 9.76 7.77 10.93
CA VAL A 21 11.03 7.21 11.43
C VAL A 21 11.59 6.19 10.42
N PRO A 22 12.89 6.28 10.07
CA PRO A 22 13.51 5.29 9.18
C PRO A 22 13.32 3.86 9.67
N GLY A 23 12.97 2.96 8.73
CA GLY A 23 12.68 1.55 9.02
C GLY A 23 11.26 1.27 9.50
N THR A 24 10.41 2.29 9.69
CA THR A 24 8.97 2.08 9.91
C THR A 24 8.24 1.99 8.57
N ILE A 25 7.24 1.14 8.50
CA ILE A 25 6.39 0.93 7.31
C ILE A 25 4.94 1.16 7.72
N SER A 26 4.30 2.10 7.06
CA SER A 26 2.88 2.40 7.25
C SER A 26 2.10 1.88 6.05
N SER A 27 1.21 0.91 6.26
CA SER A 27 0.64 0.12 5.17
C SER A 27 -0.88 0.22 5.08
N PHE A 28 -1.36 0.14 3.84
CA PHE A 28 -2.75 -0.05 3.45
C PHE A 28 -2.78 -1.11 2.34
N PHE A 29 -3.33 -2.30 2.64
CA PHE A 29 -3.19 -3.44 1.76
C PHE A 29 -4.36 -4.42 1.86
N THR A 30 -4.54 -5.24 0.83
CA THR A 30 -5.44 -6.39 0.87
C THR A 30 -4.65 -7.67 1.01
N TYR A 31 -5.21 -8.67 1.69
CA TYR A 31 -4.50 -9.91 1.98
C TYR A 31 -5.44 -11.12 2.04
N ALA A 32 -4.95 -12.25 1.55
CA ALA A 32 -5.56 -13.57 1.71
C ALA A 32 -4.53 -14.70 1.68
N GLY A 33 -4.88 -15.78 2.33
CA GLY A 33 -4.13 -17.05 2.30
C GLY A 33 -2.99 -17.11 3.30
N GLU A 34 -2.10 -18.07 3.09
CA GLU A 34 -0.90 -18.28 3.89
C GLU A 34 0.31 -17.71 3.16
N ALA A 35 1.09 -16.88 3.85
CA ALA A 35 2.24 -16.17 3.28
C ALA A 35 3.17 -17.08 2.48
N SER A 36 3.55 -16.63 1.29
CA SER A 36 4.48 -17.30 0.37
C SER A 36 4.02 -18.67 -0.16
N THR A 37 2.74 -19.03 0.04
CA THR A 37 2.14 -20.23 -0.55
C THR A 37 1.29 -19.91 -1.79
N SER A 38 0.81 -20.93 -2.49
CA SER A 38 -0.09 -20.77 -3.64
C SER A 38 -1.45 -20.15 -3.29
N SER A 39 -1.81 -20.08 -2.01
CA SER A 39 -3.03 -19.41 -1.53
C SER A 39 -2.83 -17.93 -1.26
N HIS A 40 -1.57 -17.42 -1.26
CA HIS A 40 -1.25 -16.04 -0.93
C HIS A 40 -1.57 -15.08 -2.07
N TYR A 41 -2.45 -14.14 -1.80
CA TYR A 41 -2.76 -12.97 -2.62
C TYR A 41 -2.68 -11.72 -1.76
N GLU A 42 -2.03 -10.67 -2.27
CA GLU A 42 -1.87 -9.41 -1.55
C GLU A 42 -1.68 -8.26 -2.55
N VAL A 43 -2.18 -7.07 -2.23
CA VAL A 43 -1.95 -5.83 -2.99
C VAL A 43 -1.64 -4.73 -2.01
N ASP A 44 -0.46 -4.10 -2.18
CA ASP A 44 0.14 -3.23 -1.18
C ASP A 44 0.28 -1.78 -1.62
N ILE A 45 0.02 -0.91 -0.66
CA ILE A 45 0.53 0.45 -0.52
C ILE A 45 1.30 0.50 0.79
N GLU A 46 2.62 0.70 0.72
CA GLU A 46 3.48 0.80 1.89
C GLU A 46 4.31 2.08 1.81
N LEU A 47 4.20 2.92 2.83
CA LEU A 47 4.96 4.16 2.93
C LEU A 47 6.19 3.93 3.80
N MET A 48 7.37 4.11 3.23
CA MET A 48 8.65 3.72 3.83
C MET A 48 9.25 4.89 4.61
N GLY A 49 9.17 4.85 5.94
CA GLY A 49 9.71 5.87 6.84
C GLY A 49 11.21 6.11 6.60
N GLY A 50 11.63 7.39 6.69
CA GLY A 50 12.99 7.82 6.38
C GLY A 50 13.29 7.99 4.89
N THR A 51 12.30 7.77 4.04
CA THR A 51 12.37 7.98 2.58
C THR A 51 11.15 8.77 2.11
N ASN A 52 11.08 9.10 0.82
CA ASN A 52 9.82 9.57 0.20
C ASN A 52 9.28 8.57 -0.81
N LEU A 53 9.45 7.26 -0.50
CA LEU A 53 9.07 6.18 -1.38
C LEU A 53 7.72 5.57 -0.97
N LEU A 54 6.89 5.40 -1.97
CA LEU A 54 5.74 4.52 -1.98
C LEU A 54 6.19 3.17 -2.52
N HIS A 55 6.27 2.17 -1.65
CA HIS A 55 6.44 0.79 -2.06
C HIS A 55 5.09 0.22 -2.45
N THR A 56 4.98 -0.26 -3.68
CA THR A 56 3.82 -0.96 -4.20
C THR A 56 4.20 -2.41 -4.49
N ASN A 57 3.36 -3.34 -4.10
CA ASN A 57 3.62 -4.74 -4.35
C ASN A 57 2.31 -5.46 -4.70
N VAL A 58 2.43 -6.56 -5.39
CA VAL A 58 1.35 -7.54 -5.55
C VAL A 58 1.92 -8.94 -5.36
N TRP A 59 1.22 -9.72 -4.57
CA TRP A 59 1.46 -11.15 -4.43
C TRP A 59 0.37 -11.94 -5.15
N ILE A 60 0.79 -12.84 -6.00
CA ILE A 60 -0.09 -13.73 -6.76
C ILE A 60 0.43 -15.14 -6.60
N GLN A 61 -0.35 -15.96 -5.89
CA GLN A 61 0.01 -17.35 -5.61
C GLN A 61 1.43 -17.49 -5.00
N GLY A 62 1.74 -16.61 -4.03
CA GLY A 62 3.01 -16.63 -3.29
C GLY A 62 4.21 -16.01 -4.02
N LYS A 63 4.03 -15.45 -5.22
CA LYS A 63 5.08 -14.71 -5.94
C LYS A 63 4.83 -13.21 -5.85
N GLN A 64 5.85 -12.45 -5.49
CA GLN A 64 5.79 -10.99 -5.36
C GLN A 64 6.35 -10.26 -6.57
N TYR A 65 5.84 -9.04 -6.80
CA TYR A 65 6.24 -8.15 -7.88
C TYR A 65 6.34 -6.71 -7.33
N PRO A 66 7.40 -6.37 -6.57
CA PRO A 66 7.53 -5.07 -5.92
C PRO A 66 8.02 -3.98 -6.87
N VAL A 67 7.59 -2.72 -6.64
CA VAL A 67 8.12 -1.52 -7.30
C VAL A 67 8.08 -0.35 -6.32
N ASP A 68 9.19 0.36 -6.18
CA ASP A 68 9.32 1.59 -5.42
C ASP A 68 9.09 2.82 -6.31
N ILE A 69 8.33 3.78 -5.80
CA ILE A 69 7.94 4.99 -6.53
C ILE A 69 8.27 6.20 -5.66
N ASP A 70 9.13 7.09 -6.15
CA ASP A 70 9.33 8.40 -5.53
C ASP A 70 8.10 9.27 -5.78
N ILE A 71 7.37 9.59 -4.71
CA ILE A 71 6.16 10.41 -4.80
C ILE A 71 6.45 11.92 -4.76
N GLY A 72 7.69 12.32 -4.53
CA GLY A 72 8.11 13.73 -4.55
C GLY A 72 7.84 14.40 -5.90
N LYS A 73 7.97 13.66 -7.00
CA LYS A 73 7.66 14.13 -8.36
C LYS A 73 6.19 14.55 -8.57
N TYR A 74 5.29 14.11 -7.68
CA TYR A 74 3.87 14.49 -7.69
C TYR A 74 3.54 15.57 -6.65
N GLY A 75 4.56 16.22 -6.07
CA GLY A 75 4.41 17.23 -5.01
C GLY A 75 3.95 16.64 -3.67
N MET A 76 4.12 15.34 -3.47
CA MET A 76 3.66 14.61 -2.30
C MET A 76 4.82 14.25 -1.35
N ALA A 77 4.50 14.02 -0.08
CA ALA A 77 5.45 13.52 0.89
C ALA A 77 4.74 12.57 1.87
N ILE A 78 5.38 11.43 2.18
CA ILE A 78 4.77 10.40 3.04
C ILE A 78 4.46 10.91 4.45
N TRP A 79 5.16 11.93 4.94
CA TRP A 79 4.93 12.56 6.24
C TRP A 79 3.79 13.61 6.24
N ASN A 80 3.17 13.86 5.09
CA ASN A 80 1.94 14.63 4.97
C ASN A 80 0.73 13.69 4.87
N MET A 81 -0.45 14.24 5.14
CA MET A 81 -1.72 13.54 4.90
C MET A 81 -2.02 13.56 3.40
N GLU A 82 -1.79 12.43 2.73
CA GLU A 82 -1.88 12.26 1.28
C GLU A 82 -2.91 11.20 0.90
N ARG A 83 -3.37 11.22 -0.37
CA ARG A 83 -4.35 10.27 -0.87
C ARG A 83 -3.71 9.27 -1.82
N TYR A 84 -3.97 8.00 -1.57
CA TYR A 84 -3.49 6.85 -2.34
C TYR A 84 -4.66 5.95 -2.71
N ALA A 85 -4.55 5.24 -3.81
CA ALA A 85 -5.52 4.23 -4.19
C ALA A 85 -4.89 3.10 -4.99
N PHE A 86 -5.51 1.93 -4.95
CA PHE A 86 -5.34 0.91 -5.96
C PHE A 86 -6.69 0.39 -6.45
N ASN A 87 -6.74 0.00 -7.72
CA ASN A 87 -7.88 -0.64 -8.34
C ASN A 87 -7.49 -2.05 -8.73
N ILE A 88 -8.30 -3.04 -8.36
CA ILE A 88 -8.16 -4.44 -8.78
C ILE A 88 -9.29 -4.74 -9.75
N ASP A 89 -8.96 -5.05 -11.00
CA ASP A 89 -9.91 -5.44 -12.04
C ASP A 89 -9.58 -6.84 -12.60
N GLU A 90 -10.23 -7.23 -13.67
CA GLU A 90 -10.01 -8.53 -14.32
C GLU A 90 -8.63 -8.65 -14.98
N ASN A 91 -8.00 -7.53 -15.32
CA ASN A 91 -6.73 -7.48 -16.03
C ASN A 91 -5.53 -7.33 -15.08
N GLY A 92 -5.75 -6.94 -13.81
CA GLY A 92 -4.68 -6.76 -12.84
C GLY A 92 -4.91 -5.65 -11.84
N VAL A 93 -3.84 -4.90 -11.53
CA VAL A 93 -3.85 -3.85 -10.50
C VAL A 93 -3.31 -2.54 -11.06
N THR A 94 -3.99 -1.44 -10.73
CA THR A 94 -3.53 -0.07 -11.04
C THR A 94 -3.38 0.72 -9.75
N TRP A 95 -2.18 1.23 -9.47
CA TRP A 95 -1.94 2.14 -8.34
C TRP A 95 -2.01 3.59 -8.79
N GLN A 96 -2.61 4.42 -7.95
CA GLN A 96 -2.81 5.84 -8.18
C GLN A 96 -2.45 6.65 -6.94
N VAL A 97 -1.98 7.87 -7.17
CA VAL A 97 -1.80 8.91 -6.15
C VAL A 97 -2.59 10.15 -6.55
N PHE A 98 -3.08 10.91 -5.57
CA PHE A 98 -3.65 12.22 -5.85
C PHE A 98 -2.52 13.26 -5.89
N SER A 99 -2.03 13.54 -7.08
CA SER A 99 -0.94 14.49 -7.32
C SER A 99 -1.31 15.91 -6.85
N ARG A 100 -0.51 16.49 -5.96
CA ARG A 100 -0.65 17.90 -5.57
C ARG A 100 -0.26 18.85 -6.70
N THR A 101 0.74 18.46 -7.48
CA THR A 101 1.21 19.27 -8.61
C THR A 101 0.16 19.38 -9.70
N GLU A 102 -0.54 18.28 -10.01
CA GLU A 102 -1.54 18.22 -11.08
C GLU A 102 -2.98 18.40 -10.59
N ASN A 103 -3.19 18.36 -9.26
CA ASN A 103 -4.49 18.41 -8.59
C ASN A 103 -5.49 17.38 -9.13
N LYS A 104 -5.02 16.15 -9.39
CA LYS A 104 -5.83 15.04 -9.90
C LYS A 104 -5.23 13.68 -9.53
N TRP A 105 -6.01 12.62 -9.71
CA TRP A 105 -5.52 11.25 -9.65
C TRP A 105 -4.59 10.95 -10.83
N VAL A 106 -3.41 10.44 -10.51
CA VAL A 106 -2.40 10.02 -11.49
C VAL A 106 -2.08 8.55 -11.29
N THR A 107 -2.09 7.79 -12.37
CA THR A 107 -1.63 6.39 -12.35
C THR A 107 -0.11 6.37 -12.25
N VAL A 108 0.40 5.72 -11.21
CA VAL A 108 1.83 5.62 -10.94
C VAL A 108 2.39 4.24 -11.29
N ARG A 109 1.53 3.22 -11.33
CA ARG A 109 1.90 1.85 -11.69
C ARG A 109 0.71 1.07 -12.24
N ARG A 110 0.99 0.16 -13.19
CA ARG A 110 0.09 -0.92 -13.62
C ARG A 110 0.80 -2.26 -13.52
N GLU A 111 0.08 -3.26 -13.07
CA GLU A 111 0.48 -4.67 -13.08
C GLU A 111 -0.61 -5.46 -13.80
N ASN A 112 -0.27 -6.08 -14.94
CA ASN A 112 -1.24 -6.73 -15.82
C ASN A 112 -1.45 -8.24 -15.49
N ARG A 113 -1.13 -8.65 -14.26
CA ARG A 113 -1.41 -10.00 -13.78
C ARG A 113 -2.71 -10.01 -12.98
N PRO A 114 -3.70 -10.84 -13.36
CA PRO A 114 -4.95 -10.93 -12.63
C PRO A 114 -4.77 -11.38 -11.18
N VAL A 115 -5.41 -10.67 -10.25
CA VAL A 115 -5.52 -11.06 -8.85
C VAL A 115 -6.88 -11.71 -8.64
N THR A 116 -6.90 -13.01 -8.34
CA THR A 116 -8.13 -13.81 -8.29
C THR A 116 -8.59 -14.17 -6.88
N GLY A 117 -7.78 -13.84 -5.87
CA GLY A 117 -8.09 -14.11 -4.46
C GLY A 117 -9.20 -13.21 -3.91
N TRP A 118 -10.03 -13.77 -3.04
CA TRP A 118 -10.90 -12.99 -2.17
C TRP A 118 -10.09 -12.54 -0.96
N MET A 119 -9.94 -11.23 -0.77
CA MET A 119 -9.03 -10.63 0.20
C MET A 119 -9.77 -9.74 1.19
N GLN A 120 -9.22 -9.61 2.39
CA GLN A 120 -9.63 -8.61 3.37
C GLN A 120 -8.70 -7.41 3.30
N LEU A 121 -9.23 -6.21 3.63
CA LEU A 121 -8.43 -5.00 3.75
C LEU A 121 -7.76 -4.93 5.13
N PHE A 122 -6.50 -4.54 5.14
CA PHE A 122 -5.68 -4.34 6.33
C PHE A 122 -5.02 -2.96 6.36
N MET A 123 -4.78 -2.48 7.56
CA MET A 123 -3.95 -1.31 7.85
C MET A 123 -3.07 -1.61 9.04
N ASN A 124 -1.78 -1.35 8.94
CA ASN A 124 -0.83 -1.50 10.03
C ASN A 124 0.30 -0.47 9.96
N ASN A 125 1.05 -0.38 11.04
CA ASN A 125 2.32 0.32 11.12
C ASN A 125 3.30 -0.62 11.83
N TRP A 126 4.42 -0.93 11.19
CA TRP A 126 5.36 -1.93 11.68
C TRP A 126 6.80 -1.51 11.46
N ILE A 127 7.73 -2.17 12.12
CA ILE A 127 9.17 -1.91 12.01
C ILE A 127 9.78 -3.03 11.20
N SER A 128 10.40 -2.66 10.08
CA SER A 128 11.09 -3.64 9.25
C SER A 128 12.42 -4.04 9.89
N ALA A 129 12.57 -5.33 10.18
CA ALA A 129 13.85 -5.95 10.51
C ALA A 129 14.59 -6.46 9.26
N ASN A 130 14.00 -6.31 8.08
CA ASN A 130 14.50 -6.87 6.84
C ASN A 130 15.48 -5.90 6.15
N LYS A 131 16.55 -6.45 5.54
CA LYS A 131 17.52 -5.68 4.75
C LYS A 131 16.93 -5.09 3.45
N GLN A 132 15.74 -5.49 3.06
CA GLN A 132 15.02 -4.98 1.87
C GLN A 132 14.55 -3.53 2.05
N PHE A 133 14.36 -3.08 3.30
CA PHE A 133 13.95 -1.71 3.64
C PHE A 133 15.09 -0.97 4.35
N PRO A 134 15.08 0.38 4.37
CA PRO A 134 16.10 1.13 5.09
C PRO A 134 16.28 0.64 6.53
N PRO A 135 17.51 0.60 7.05
CA PRO A 135 17.76 0.21 8.43
C PRO A 135 16.92 1.03 9.39
N SER A 136 16.33 0.36 10.39
CA SER A 136 15.55 1.03 11.40
C SER A 136 16.45 1.88 12.29
N SER A 137 16.08 3.15 12.47
CA SER A 137 16.60 4.01 13.55
C SER A 137 15.60 4.14 14.71
N TYR A 138 14.67 3.20 14.80
CA TYR A 138 13.66 3.20 15.85
C TYR A 138 14.30 3.09 17.23
N ASN A 139 13.98 4.04 18.10
CA ASN A 139 14.56 4.20 19.43
C ASN A 139 13.61 3.78 20.57
N GLY A 140 12.55 3.04 20.27
CA GLY A 140 11.56 2.60 21.25
C GLY A 140 10.44 3.59 21.53
N GLN A 141 10.48 4.80 20.94
CA GLN A 141 9.41 5.79 21.13
C GLN A 141 8.20 5.49 20.21
N PRO A 142 6.97 5.79 20.65
CA PRO A 142 5.79 5.55 19.83
C PRO A 142 5.88 6.25 18.46
N VAL A 143 5.61 5.49 17.39
CA VAL A 143 5.52 5.98 16.01
C VAL A 143 4.12 5.69 15.48
N TYR A 144 3.47 6.71 14.93
CA TYR A 144 2.07 6.64 14.51
C TYR A 144 1.94 6.83 13.01
N ALA A 145 1.25 5.90 12.34
CA ALA A 145 0.58 6.17 11.08
C ALA A 145 -0.80 6.74 11.36
N LYS A 146 -1.24 7.70 10.57
CA LYS A 146 -2.57 8.31 10.69
C LYS A 146 -3.40 7.99 9.46
N TYR A 147 -4.63 7.54 9.68
CA TYR A 147 -5.60 7.22 8.63
C TYR A 147 -6.83 8.11 8.87
N GLN A 148 -7.13 9.01 7.92
CA GLN A 148 -8.24 9.97 8.03
C GLN A 148 -9.46 9.50 7.26
N TYR A 149 -9.26 8.81 6.13
CA TYR A 149 -10.32 8.36 5.25
C TYR A 149 -9.95 7.02 4.63
N VAL A 150 -10.91 6.11 4.59
CA VAL A 150 -10.81 4.81 3.90
C VAL A 150 -12.10 4.56 3.16
N SER A 151 -11.99 4.18 1.90
CA SER A 151 -13.12 3.77 1.08
C SER A 151 -12.80 2.47 0.33
N VAL A 152 -13.77 1.57 0.31
CA VAL A 152 -13.76 0.37 -0.51
C VAL A 152 -15.02 0.38 -1.37
N GLN A 153 -14.84 0.39 -2.67
CA GLN A 153 -15.91 0.33 -3.67
C GLN A 153 -15.75 -0.97 -4.45
N PRO A 154 -16.45 -2.06 -4.03
CA PRO A 154 -16.39 -3.33 -4.74
C PRO A 154 -16.97 -3.21 -6.16
N TRP A 155 -16.40 -3.95 -7.10
CA TRP A 155 -16.93 -4.13 -8.45
C TRP A 155 -17.40 -5.57 -8.62
N GLU A 156 -18.56 -5.74 -9.20
CA GLU A 156 -19.13 -7.05 -9.54
C GLU A 156 -18.39 -7.72 -10.71
#